data_d86928a2c8fe0ff4472fb3b879ea30df
#
_entry.id   d86928a2c8fe0ff4472fb3b879ea30df
#
_cell.length_a   1.000
_cell.length_b   1.000
_cell.length_c   1.000
_cell.angle_alpha   90.00
_cell.angle_beta   90.00
_cell.angle_gamma   90.00
#
_symmetry.space_group_name_H-M   'P 1'
#
loop_
_entity.id
_entity.type
_entity.pdbx_description
1 polymer ?
#
loop_
_entity_poly.entity_id
_entity_poly.type
_entity_poly.pdbx_seq_one_letter_code
_entity_poly.pdbx_strand_id
1 'polypeptide(L)'
;MNVAVNAKNVSLKLNNKYIVSNISFEIPKGSITLIKGDNGIGKSVTLKLIAQLIRPTKGKIQTNGRIAYAPDKFPNNLKIKVHTFLETIQNLNNNYDHNWKYYSKSFNLSSFEKDKLNQISKGTLQKINIIQALLSNREILIFDEPFNGLDKKTESNFISLLKKLSKTKTIILTSHESNIVQSFATHELNLHNGKFKTTNTNPKFKAITFLTSKNASISFPQVLAQKIHNQININNNSIKIYIDRNDTNII
;
A
#
# COMPACT_ATOMS: atom_id res chain seq x y z
N MET A 1 -20.23 -6.25 -12.45
CA MET A 1 -19.32 -5.77 -11.39
C MET A 1 -18.82 -4.39 -11.75
N ASN A 2 -18.65 -3.52 -10.78
CA ASN A 2 -18.20 -2.15 -11.02
C ASN A 2 -16.66 -2.17 -11.07
N VAL A 3 -16.08 -2.28 -12.29
CA VAL A 3 -14.63 -2.44 -12.53
C VAL A 3 -13.97 -1.07 -12.60
N ALA A 4 -12.88 -0.88 -11.85
CA ALA A 4 -12.06 0.33 -11.88
C ALA A 4 -10.98 0.27 -12.96
N VAL A 5 -10.34 -0.90 -13.11
CA VAL A 5 -9.30 -1.13 -14.13
C VAL A 5 -9.57 -2.45 -14.82
N ASN A 6 -9.56 -2.43 -16.16
CA ASN A 6 -9.67 -3.63 -17.00
C ASN A 6 -8.46 -3.69 -17.92
N ALA A 7 -7.64 -4.72 -17.76
CA ALA A 7 -6.47 -5.01 -18.58
C ALA A 7 -6.69 -6.30 -19.38
N LYS A 8 -6.49 -6.24 -20.71
CA LYS A 8 -6.67 -7.39 -21.63
C LYS A 8 -5.42 -7.61 -22.46
N ASN A 9 -4.79 -8.79 -22.27
CA ASN A 9 -3.63 -9.29 -23.02
C ASN A 9 -2.47 -8.27 -23.07
N VAL A 10 -2.23 -7.60 -21.94
CA VAL A 10 -1.28 -6.49 -21.87
C VAL A 10 0.15 -7.01 -21.86
N SER A 11 0.95 -6.47 -22.77
CA SER A 11 2.39 -6.70 -22.81
C SER A 11 3.12 -5.37 -23.04
N LEU A 12 4.28 -5.24 -22.39
CA LEU A 12 5.22 -4.16 -22.66
C LEU A 12 6.59 -4.74 -22.97
N LYS A 13 7.13 -4.35 -24.13
CA LYS A 13 8.47 -4.73 -24.58
C LYS A 13 9.37 -3.48 -24.63
N LEU A 14 10.50 -3.52 -23.96
CA LEU A 14 11.55 -2.49 -23.97
C LEU A 14 12.89 -3.14 -24.35
N ASN A 15 13.63 -2.52 -25.26
CA ASN A 15 14.92 -3.01 -25.72
C ASN A 15 14.91 -4.52 -26.06
N ASN A 16 13.92 -4.95 -26.83
CA ASN A 16 13.69 -6.34 -27.24
C ASN A 16 13.38 -7.34 -26.10
N LYS A 17 13.21 -6.89 -24.86
CA LYS A 17 12.85 -7.73 -23.71
C LYS A 17 11.43 -7.41 -23.26
N TYR A 18 10.63 -8.45 -22.98
CA TYR A 18 9.33 -8.28 -22.33
C TYR A 18 9.55 -7.97 -20.85
N ILE A 19 9.05 -6.82 -20.39
CA ILE A 19 9.00 -6.44 -18.98
C ILE A 19 7.68 -6.90 -18.37
N VAL A 20 6.60 -6.80 -19.14
CA VAL A 20 5.29 -7.35 -18.81
C VAL A 20 4.84 -8.18 -19.99
N SER A 21 4.34 -9.39 -19.78
CA SER A 21 3.98 -10.32 -20.84
C SER A 21 2.59 -10.89 -20.65
N ASN A 22 1.68 -10.56 -21.56
CA ASN A 22 0.35 -11.16 -21.73
C ASN A 22 -0.48 -11.27 -20.45
N ILE A 23 -0.53 -10.21 -19.63
CA ILE A 23 -1.34 -10.19 -18.40
C ILE A 23 -2.76 -9.68 -18.69
N SER A 24 -3.74 -10.33 -18.06
CA SER A 24 -5.14 -9.89 -18.09
C SER A 24 -5.70 -9.92 -16.67
N PHE A 25 -6.35 -8.82 -16.25
CA PHE A 25 -6.94 -8.72 -14.92
C PHE A 25 -8.02 -7.64 -14.87
N GLU A 26 -8.89 -7.75 -13.87
CA GLU A 26 -9.91 -6.75 -13.56
C GLU A 26 -9.81 -6.34 -12.10
N ILE A 27 -9.59 -5.05 -11.83
CA ILE A 27 -9.56 -4.51 -10.48
C ILE A 27 -10.93 -3.92 -10.14
N PRO A 28 -11.64 -4.42 -9.12
CA PRO A 28 -12.94 -3.91 -8.72
C PRO A 28 -12.84 -2.49 -8.13
N LYS A 29 -13.87 -1.67 -8.32
CA LYS A 29 -13.99 -0.41 -7.57
C LYS A 29 -14.08 -0.66 -6.07
N GLY A 30 -13.49 0.24 -5.27
CA GLY A 30 -13.50 0.12 -3.81
C GLY A 30 -12.58 -0.98 -3.27
N SER A 31 -11.69 -1.56 -4.11
CA SER A 31 -10.73 -2.56 -3.67
C SER A 31 -9.40 -1.92 -3.21
N ILE A 32 -8.68 -2.66 -2.37
CA ILE A 32 -7.26 -2.45 -2.12
C ILE A 32 -6.52 -3.61 -2.77
N THR A 33 -5.82 -3.34 -3.86
CA THR A 33 -5.13 -4.35 -4.66
C THR A 33 -3.61 -4.25 -4.49
N LEU A 34 -2.99 -5.33 -4.01
CA LEU A 34 -1.53 -5.49 -3.97
C LEU A 34 -1.04 -6.08 -5.29
N ILE A 35 -0.11 -5.40 -5.96
CA ILE A 35 0.68 -5.98 -7.05
C ILE A 35 1.93 -6.64 -6.46
N LYS A 36 2.00 -7.97 -6.56
CA LYS A 36 3.04 -8.81 -5.99
C LYS A 36 3.96 -9.38 -7.05
N GLY A 37 5.23 -9.55 -6.68
CA GLY A 37 6.26 -10.17 -7.51
C GLY A 37 7.65 -9.76 -7.05
N ASP A 38 8.68 -10.44 -7.55
CA ASP A 38 10.07 -10.17 -7.20
C ASP A 38 10.56 -8.81 -7.73
N ASN A 39 11.73 -8.39 -7.28
CA ASN A 39 12.35 -7.17 -7.76
C ASN A 39 12.69 -7.32 -9.25
N GLY A 40 12.39 -6.28 -10.02
CA GLY A 40 12.66 -6.28 -11.46
C GLY A 40 11.60 -6.98 -12.33
N ILE A 41 10.57 -7.63 -11.74
CA ILE A 41 9.52 -8.33 -12.51
C ILE A 41 8.56 -7.40 -13.27
N GLY A 42 8.62 -6.08 -12.99
CA GLY A 42 7.77 -5.12 -13.68
C GLY A 42 6.63 -4.52 -12.83
N LYS A 43 6.67 -4.59 -11.48
CA LYS A 43 5.65 -4.00 -10.60
C LYS A 43 5.40 -2.52 -10.90
N SER A 44 6.44 -1.68 -10.80
CA SER A 44 6.35 -0.24 -11.10
C SER A 44 5.96 0.04 -12.54
N VAL A 45 6.38 -0.82 -13.46
CA VAL A 45 6.00 -0.71 -14.89
C VAL A 45 4.51 -1.01 -15.06
N THR A 46 3.99 -2.02 -14.39
CA THR A 46 2.54 -2.33 -14.38
C THR A 46 1.74 -1.19 -13.78
N LEU A 47 2.19 -0.58 -12.67
CA LEU A 47 1.55 0.62 -12.11
C LEU A 47 1.54 1.79 -13.10
N LYS A 48 2.65 2.04 -13.80
CA LYS A 48 2.72 3.10 -14.83
C LYS A 48 1.81 2.84 -16.03
N LEU A 49 1.66 1.57 -16.44
CA LEU A 49 0.69 1.17 -17.46
C LEU A 49 -0.75 1.43 -17.01
N ILE A 50 -1.10 1.06 -15.76
CA ILE A 50 -2.42 1.33 -15.18
C ILE A 50 -2.65 2.85 -15.05
N ALA A 51 -1.62 3.59 -14.60
CA ALA A 51 -1.66 5.05 -14.49
C ALA A 51 -1.69 5.77 -15.86
N GLN A 52 -1.59 5.04 -16.98
CA GLN A 52 -1.55 5.56 -18.35
C GLN A 52 -0.36 6.50 -18.61
N LEU A 53 0.69 6.41 -17.80
CA LEU A 53 1.94 7.16 -17.99
C LEU A 53 2.82 6.57 -19.10
N ILE A 54 2.62 5.30 -19.43
CA ILE A 54 3.24 4.60 -20.54
C ILE A 54 2.19 3.77 -21.28
N ARG A 55 2.39 3.52 -22.56
CA ARG A 55 1.47 2.70 -23.39
C ARG A 55 1.98 1.27 -23.48
N PRO A 56 1.10 0.26 -23.43
CA PRO A 56 1.49 -1.11 -23.69
C PRO A 56 1.90 -1.32 -25.15
N THR A 57 2.80 -2.26 -25.42
CA THR A 57 3.17 -2.68 -26.77
C THR A 57 2.07 -3.52 -27.44
N LYS A 58 1.36 -4.33 -26.62
CA LYS A 58 0.21 -5.14 -27.02
C LYS A 58 -0.86 -5.10 -25.95
N GLY A 59 -2.11 -5.35 -26.35
CA GLY A 59 -3.25 -5.37 -25.44
C GLY A 59 -3.77 -3.96 -25.12
N LYS A 60 -4.66 -3.87 -24.14
CA LYS A 60 -5.32 -2.61 -23.77
C LYS A 60 -5.58 -2.56 -22.27
N ILE A 61 -5.41 -1.37 -21.70
CA ILE A 61 -5.84 -1.05 -20.34
C ILE A 61 -6.88 0.07 -20.39
N GLN A 62 -7.99 -0.15 -19.71
CA GLN A 62 -9.07 0.83 -19.54
C GLN A 62 -9.27 1.10 -18.06
N THR A 63 -9.48 2.37 -17.69
CA THR A 63 -9.72 2.79 -16.31
C THR A 63 -11.03 3.56 -16.22
N ASN A 64 -11.81 3.28 -15.18
CA ASN A 64 -13.08 3.94 -14.88
C ASN A 64 -12.90 4.85 -13.67
N GLY A 65 -12.29 6.01 -13.89
CA GLY A 65 -12.00 7.03 -12.90
C GLY A 65 -10.67 7.71 -13.16
N ARG A 66 -10.51 8.90 -12.59
CA ARG A 66 -9.26 9.67 -12.68
C ARG A 66 -8.25 9.08 -11.71
N ILE A 67 -6.99 9.15 -12.07
CA ILE A 67 -5.92 8.48 -11.35
C ILE A 67 -5.02 9.50 -10.66
N ALA A 68 -4.63 9.20 -9.42
CA ALA A 68 -3.48 9.79 -8.74
C ALA A 68 -2.37 8.75 -8.64
N TYR A 69 -1.13 9.17 -8.84
CA TYR A 69 0.03 8.30 -8.78
C TYR A 69 1.12 8.87 -7.86
N ALA A 70 1.53 8.09 -6.88
CA ALA A 70 2.68 8.33 -6.04
C ALA A 70 3.79 7.36 -6.46
N PRO A 71 4.86 7.81 -7.14
CA PRO A 71 5.96 6.97 -7.60
C PRO A 71 6.86 6.53 -6.43
N ASP A 72 7.62 5.44 -6.60
CA ASP A 72 8.66 5.02 -5.64
C ASP A 72 9.72 6.11 -5.43
N LYS A 73 10.09 6.80 -6.51
CA LYS A 73 11.05 7.92 -6.45
C LYS A 73 10.37 9.23 -6.74
N PHE A 74 10.19 10.03 -5.71
CA PHE A 74 9.69 11.40 -5.83
C PHE A 74 10.86 12.35 -6.09
N PRO A 75 10.68 13.41 -6.91
CA PRO A 75 11.74 14.39 -7.18
C PRO A 75 12.26 15.06 -5.90
N ASN A 76 13.56 14.96 -5.67
CA ASN A 76 14.23 15.51 -4.48
C ASN A 76 15.02 16.80 -4.75
N ASN A 77 14.99 17.32 -5.98
CA ASN A 77 15.70 18.53 -6.40
C ASN A 77 14.87 19.82 -6.36
N LEU A 78 13.63 19.72 -5.94
CA LEU A 78 12.71 20.85 -5.92
C LEU A 78 13.05 21.83 -4.78
N LYS A 79 13.31 23.10 -5.12
CA LYS A 79 13.63 24.17 -4.17
C LYS A 79 12.40 24.90 -3.63
N ILE A 80 11.24 24.23 -3.60
CA ILE A 80 9.97 24.74 -3.06
C ILE A 80 9.78 24.30 -1.62
N LYS A 81 9.13 25.10 -0.79
CA LYS A 81 8.79 24.75 0.59
C LYS A 81 7.67 23.71 0.63
N VAL A 82 7.70 22.84 1.65
CA VAL A 82 6.71 21.77 1.83
C VAL A 82 5.28 22.30 1.83
N HIS A 83 4.99 23.32 2.68
CA HIS A 83 3.64 23.90 2.74
C HIS A 83 3.19 24.48 1.39
N THR A 84 4.08 25.23 0.71
CA THR A 84 3.74 25.82 -0.58
C THR A 84 3.43 24.76 -1.62
N PHE A 85 4.21 23.67 -1.66
CA PHE A 85 3.97 22.54 -2.56
C PHE A 85 2.61 21.90 -2.29
N LEU A 86 2.33 21.51 -1.04
CA LEU A 86 1.09 20.82 -0.68
C LEU A 86 -0.15 21.70 -0.88
N GLU A 87 -0.06 22.98 -0.57
CA GLU A 87 -1.11 23.98 -0.80
C GLU A 87 -1.38 24.17 -2.31
N THR A 88 -0.32 24.24 -3.12
CA THR A 88 -0.46 24.31 -4.58
C THR A 88 -1.18 23.08 -5.12
N ILE A 89 -0.80 21.85 -4.70
CA ILE A 89 -1.47 20.62 -5.12
C ILE A 89 -2.94 20.60 -4.71
N GLN A 90 -3.25 21.04 -3.49
CA GLN A 90 -4.63 21.15 -3.02
C GLN A 90 -5.46 22.10 -3.88
N ASN A 91 -4.94 23.29 -4.16
CA ASN A 91 -5.63 24.33 -4.92
C ASN A 91 -5.85 23.91 -6.38
N LEU A 92 -4.87 23.26 -7.02
CA LEU A 92 -4.98 22.72 -8.37
C LEU A 92 -6.10 21.68 -8.53
N ASN A 93 -6.44 20.98 -7.46
CA ASN A 93 -7.46 19.93 -7.47
C ASN A 93 -8.81 20.37 -6.91
N ASN A 94 -8.98 21.63 -6.51
CA ASN A 94 -10.19 22.15 -5.86
C ASN A 94 -10.68 21.25 -4.72
N ASN A 95 -9.73 20.68 -3.97
CA ASN A 95 -10.04 19.75 -2.89
C ASN A 95 -10.12 20.50 -1.56
N TYR A 96 -11.33 20.83 -1.16
CA TYR A 96 -11.58 21.53 0.11
C TYR A 96 -11.98 20.56 1.24
N ASP A 97 -12.37 19.33 0.93
CA ASP A 97 -12.83 18.35 1.91
C ASP A 97 -11.71 17.81 2.81
N HIS A 98 -10.46 17.79 2.31
CA HIS A 98 -9.30 17.31 3.03
C HIS A 98 -8.15 18.29 2.87
N ASN A 99 -8.00 19.17 3.86
CA ASN A 99 -6.94 20.18 3.89
C ASN A 99 -5.56 19.50 4.02
N TRP A 100 -4.56 20.02 3.31
CA TRP A 100 -3.18 19.56 3.38
C TRP A 100 -2.64 19.58 4.84
N LYS A 101 -3.09 20.52 5.69
CA LYS A 101 -2.72 20.58 7.12
C LYS A 101 -3.19 19.35 7.91
N TYR A 102 -4.36 18.79 7.57
CA TYR A 102 -4.84 17.54 8.16
C TYR A 102 -3.87 16.38 7.86
N TYR A 103 -3.43 16.25 6.61
CA TYR A 103 -2.47 15.21 6.23
C TYR A 103 -1.08 15.51 6.82
N SER A 104 -0.61 16.75 6.81
CA SER A 104 0.65 17.15 7.43
C SER A 104 0.71 16.71 8.90
N LYS A 105 -0.33 16.97 9.67
CA LYS A 105 -0.44 16.50 11.06
C LYS A 105 -0.48 14.98 11.17
N SER A 106 -1.30 14.31 10.35
CA SER A 106 -1.46 12.85 10.38
C SER A 106 -0.18 12.09 10.04
N PHE A 107 0.68 12.67 9.21
CA PHE A 107 1.98 12.12 8.78
C PHE A 107 3.18 12.67 9.54
N ASN A 108 2.96 13.41 10.64
CA ASN A 108 4.01 14.06 11.45
C ASN A 108 4.95 14.94 10.62
N LEU A 109 4.40 15.81 9.77
CA LEU A 109 5.16 16.73 8.91
C LEU A 109 5.17 18.19 9.41
N SER A 110 4.44 18.52 10.47
CA SER A 110 4.24 19.91 10.91
C SER A 110 5.55 20.67 11.19
N SER A 111 6.60 19.98 11.65
CA SER A 111 7.92 20.58 11.88
C SER A 111 8.69 20.89 10.59
N PHE A 112 8.34 20.26 9.47
CA PHE A 112 9.03 20.38 8.18
C PHE A 112 8.32 21.29 7.18
N GLU A 113 7.17 21.88 7.54
CA GLU A 113 6.34 22.66 6.62
C GLU A 113 7.07 23.85 5.98
N LYS A 114 8.02 24.45 6.72
CA LYS A 114 8.82 25.60 6.24
C LYS A 114 10.08 25.19 5.49
N ASP A 115 10.48 23.92 5.55
CA ASP A 115 11.68 23.41 4.89
C ASP A 115 11.46 23.25 3.39
N LYS A 116 12.56 23.27 2.62
CA LYS A 116 12.50 23.00 1.18
C LYS A 116 12.52 21.49 0.92
N LEU A 117 11.84 21.03 -0.13
CA LEU A 117 11.77 19.61 -0.50
C LEU A 117 13.15 18.98 -0.73
N ASN A 118 14.12 19.76 -1.21
CA ASN A 118 15.49 19.28 -1.42
C ASN A 118 16.37 19.26 -0.15
N GLN A 119 15.84 19.63 1.01
CA GLN A 119 16.56 19.69 2.28
C GLN A 119 16.06 18.70 3.32
N ILE A 120 14.99 17.96 3.00
CA ILE A 120 14.35 16.99 3.90
C ILE A 120 14.83 15.56 3.63
N SER A 121 14.65 14.67 4.60
CA SER A 121 15.01 13.27 4.48
C SER A 121 14.18 12.53 3.43
N LYS A 122 14.69 11.40 2.93
CA LYS A 122 13.94 10.52 1.99
C LYS A 122 12.60 10.07 2.58
N GLY A 123 12.56 9.70 3.87
CA GLY A 123 11.32 9.29 4.54
C GLY A 123 10.31 10.44 4.65
N THR A 124 10.77 11.67 4.93
CA THR A 124 9.93 12.86 4.94
C THR A 124 9.40 13.17 3.53
N LEU A 125 10.24 13.04 2.52
CA LEU A 125 9.86 13.22 1.11
C LEU A 125 8.83 12.17 0.66
N GLN A 126 8.95 10.92 1.13
CA GLN A 126 7.98 9.86 0.88
C GLN A 126 6.60 10.19 1.46
N LYS A 127 6.54 10.75 2.67
CA LYS A 127 5.28 11.21 3.27
C LYS A 127 4.60 12.27 2.39
N ILE A 128 5.37 13.23 1.87
CA ILE A 128 4.86 14.27 0.98
C ILE A 128 4.38 13.68 -0.35
N ASN A 129 5.10 12.72 -0.91
CA ASN A 129 4.71 11.98 -2.10
C ASN A 129 3.36 11.26 -1.93
N ILE A 130 3.11 10.65 -0.78
CA ILE A 130 1.82 10.04 -0.46
C ILE A 130 0.74 11.13 -0.37
N ILE A 131 1.01 12.22 0.35
CA ILE A 131 0.03 13.29 0.58
C ILE A 131 -0.38 13.95 -0.72
N GLN A 132 0.53 14.19 -1.68
CA GLN A 132 0.18 14.79 -2.96
C GLN A 132 -0.84 13.92 -3.73
N ALA A 133 -0.71 12.59 -3.68
CA ALA A 133 -1.68 11.70 -4.30
C ALA A 133 -3.04 11.73 -3.58
N LEU A 134 -3.03 11.83 -2.25
CA LEU A 134 -4.26 11.95 -1.45
C LEU A 134 -4.99 13.26 -1.70
N LEU A 135 -4.26 14.38 -1.83
CA LEU A 135 -4.80 15.71 -2.11
C LEU A 135 -5.42 15.83 -3.49
N SER A 136 -5.03 14.98 -4.43
CA SER A 136 -5.57 15.01 -5.81
C SER A 136 -7.06 14.66 -5.90
N ASN A 137 -7.64 14.08 -4.86
CA ASN A 137 -9.05 13.65 -4.77
C ASN A 137 -9.54 12.84 -5.99
N ARG A 138 -8.73 11.88 -6.44
CA ARG A 138 -9.04 11.01 -7.57
C ARG A 138 -9.74 9.74 -7.10
N GLU A 139 -10.44 9.08 -8.02
CA GLU A 139 -11.19 7.86 -7.77
C GLU A 139 -10.28 6.63 -7.63
N ILE A 140 -9.12 6.66 -8.31
CA ILE A 140 -8.11 5.59 -8.28
C ILE A 140 -6.80 6.17 -7.73
N LEU A 141 -6.32 5.59 -6.64
CA LEU A 141 -5.06 5.96 -6.00
C LEU A 141 -4.04 4.86 -6.24
N ILE A 142 -2.91 5.20 -6.83
CA ILE A 142 -1.81 4.27 -7.12
C ILE A 142 -0.59 4.69 -6.31
N PHE A 143 -0.03 3.74 -5.54
CA PHE A 143 1.15 3.96 -4.71
C PHE A 143 2.24 2.92 -5.05
N ASP A 144 3.40 3.39 -5.45
CA ASP A 144 4.56 2.54 -5.73
C ASP A 144 5.49 2.55 -4.50
N GLU A 145 5.57 1.41 -3.81
CA GLU A 145 6.37 1.20 -2.58
C GLU A 145 6.13 2.27 -1.48
N PRO A 146 4.88 2.58 -1.12
CA PRO A 146 4.59 3.74 -0.27
C PRO A 146 5.08 3.60 1.18
N PHE A 147 5.37 2.39 1.66
CA PHE A 147 5.78 2.15 3.05
C PHE A 147 7.28 2.36 3.26
N ASN A 148 8.07 2.44 2.19
CA ASN A 148 9.52 2.63 2.28
C ASN A 148 9.89 3.91 3.03
N GLY A 149 10.64 3.75 4.14
CA GLY A 149 11.13 4.88 4.95
C GLY A 149 10.08 5.55 5.84
N LEU A 150 8.89 4.98 5.98
CA LEU A 150 7.91 5.44 6.97
C LEU A 150 8.28 4.92 8.37
N ASP A 151 8.06 5.75 9.38
CA ASP A 151 8.06 5.30 10.78
C ASP A 151 6.79 4.50 11.09
N LYS A 152 6.84 3.60 12.09
CA LYS A 152 5.73 2.69 12.43
C LYS A 152 4.41 3.40 12.75
N LYS A 153 4.47 4.59 13.34
CA LYS A 153 3.28 5.38 13.66
C LYS A 153 2.62 5.92 12.38
N THR A 154 3.42 6.49 11.49
CA THR A 154 2.95 6.96 10.18
C THR A 154 2.42 5.82 9.32
N GLU A 155 3.10 4.67 9.31
CA GLU A 155 2.66 3.46 8.63
C GLU A 155 1.26 3.01 9.10
N SER A 156 1.07 2.86 10.42
CA SER A 156 -0.23 2.47 11.00
C SER A 156 -1.35 3.46 10.68
N ASN A 157 -1.06 4.77 10.73
CA ASN A 157 -2.00 5.82 10.35
C ASN A 157 -2.37 5.72 8.87
N PHE A 158 -1.38 5.48 8.00
CA PHE A 158 -1.60 5.36 6.57
C PHE A 158 -2.42 4.12 6.23
N ILE A 159 -2.15 2.96 6.82
CA ILE A 159 -2.96 1.74 6.66
C ILE A 159 -4.43 2.01 7.06
N SER A 160 -4.64 2.66 8.21
CA SER A 160 -5.99 3.01 8.69
C SER A 160 -6.70 3.95 7.70
N LEU A 161 -5.98 4.91 7.14
CA LEU A 161 -6.49 5.83 6.13
C LEU A 161 -6.84 5.09 4.82
N LEU A 162 -5.98 4.19 4.33
CA LEU A 162 -6.24 3.38 3.14
C LEU A 162 -7.52 2.53 3.29
N LYS A 163 -7.70 1.88 4.46
CA LYS A 163 -8.93 1.12 4.77
C LYS A 163 -10.18 2.01 4.76
N LYS A 164 -10.09 3.24 5.26
CA LYS A 164 -11.20 4.21 5.23
C LYS A 164 -11.49 4.65 3.79
N LEU A 165 -10.45 4.99 3.03
CA LEU A 165 -10.58 5.48 1.66
C LEU A 165 -11.10 4.41 0.69
N SER A 166 -10.81 3.13 0.92
CA SER A 166 -11.27 2.04 0.05
C SER A 166 -12.79 1.88 0.00
N LYS A 167 -13.53 2.49 0.93
CA LYS A 167 -14.99 2.53 0.89
C LYS A 167 -15.53 3.36 -0.28
N THR A 168 -14.75 4.31 -0.78
CA THR A 168 -15.16 5.24 -1.85
C THR A 168 -14.17 5.33 -3.00
N LYS A 169 -12.94 4.86 -2.81
CA LYS A 169 -11.85 4.94 -3.79
C LYS A 169 -11.26 3.56 -4.04
N THR A 170 -10.66 3.35 -5.19
CA THR A 170 -9.89 2.15 -5.53
C THR A 170 -8.42 2.41 -5.25
N ILE A 171 -7.75 1.50 -4.57
CA ILE A 171 -6.37 1.63 -4.15
C ILE A 171 -5.55 0.52 -4.79
N ILE A 172 -4.46 0.86 -5.45
CA ILE A 172 -3.54 -0.09 -6.08
C ILE A 172 -2.14 0.23 -5.57
N LEU A 173 -1.42 -0.77 -5.07
CA LEU A 173 -0.10 -0.51 -4.52
C LEU A 173 0.87 -1.68 -4.70
N THR A 174 2.15 -1.38 -4.63
CA THR A 174 3.24 -2.34 -4.48
C THR A 174 3.81 -2.26 -3.08
N SER A 175 4.46 -3.32 -2.61
CA SER A 175 5.23 -3.30 -1.37
C SER A 175 6.26 -4.43 -1.35
N HIS A 176 7.47 -4.12 -0.89
CA HIS A 176 8.48 -5.12 -0.53
C HIS A 176 8.08 -5.86 0.76
N GLU A 177 7.45 -5.18 1.69
CA GLU A 177 6.88 -5.75 2.91
C GLU A 177 5.46 -6.30 2.64
N SER A 178 5.38 -7.29 1.75
CA SER A 178 4.11 -7.85 1.29
C SER A 178 3.21 -8.34 2.44
N ASN A 179 3.80 -8.80 3.55
CA ASN A 179 3.04 -9.29 4.71
C ASN A 179 2.19 -8.20 5.37
N ILE A 180 2.69 -6.95 5.44
CA ILE A 180 1.94 -5.83 5.99
C ILE A 180 0.73 -5.56 5.11
N VAL A 181 0.95 -5.44 3.79
CA VAL A 181 -0.12 -5.13 2.84
C VAL A 181 -1.11 -6.28 2.72
N GLN A 182 -0.67 -7.52 2.72
CA GLN A 182 -1.55 -8.71 2.69
C GLN A 182 -2.53 -8.74 3.86
N SER A 183 -2.17 -8.13 5.01
CA SER A 183 -3.07 -8.05 6.17
C SER A 183 -4.32 -7.18 5.96
N PHE A 184 -4.32 -6.32 4.93
CA PHE A 184 -5.43 -5.42 4.66
C PHE A 184 -5.84 -5.31 3.17
N ALA A 185 -5.04 -5.84 2.24
CA ALA A 185 -5.38 -5.86 0.82
C ALA A 185 -6.58 -6.79 0.55
N THR A 186 -7.54 -6.34 -0.22
CA THR A 186 -8.72 -7.13 -0.60
C THR A 186 -8.47 -8.02 -1.82
N HIS A 187 -7.48 -7.68 -2.63
CA HIS A 187 -7.10 -8.40 -3.85
C HIS A 187 -5.58 -8.42 -4.02
N GLU A 188 -5.11 -9.44 -4.73
CA GLU A 188 -3.69 -9.58 -5.10
C GLU A 188 -3.58 -9.88 -6.59
N LEU A 189 -2.71 -9.15 -7.30
CA LEU A 189 -2.25 -9.46 -8.63
C LEU A 189 -0.82 -9.98 -8.54
N ASN A 190 -0.61 -11.26 -8.82
CA ASN A 190 0.71 -11.87 -8.85
C ASN A 190 1.28 -11.81 -10.27
N LEU A 191 2.37 -11.04 -10.46
CA LEU A 191 2.98 -10.86 -11.78
C LEU A 191 3.78 -12.07 -12.29
N HIS A 192 4.19 -13.01 -11.43
CA HIS A 192 4.89 -14.23 -11.88
C HIS A 192 4.00 -15.13 -12.76
N ASN A 193 2.72 -15.19 -12.42
CA ASN A 193 1.78 -16.08 -13.10
C ASN A 193 0.57 -15.36 -13.68
N GLY A 194 0.53 -14.03 -13.61
CA GLY A 194 -0.58 -13.19 -14.06
C GLY A 194 -1.90 -13.40 -13.32
N LYS A 195 -1.91 -14.18 -12.22
CA LYS A 195 -3.15 -14.50 -11.49
C LYS A 195 -3.62 -13.33 -10.64
N PHE A 196 -4.88 -12.99 -10.83
CA PHE A 196 -5.62 -12.05 -9.98
C PHE A 196 -6.54 -12.86 -9.06
N LYS A 197 -6.50 -12.58 -7.77
CA LYS A 197 -7.33 -13.27 -6.77
C LYS A 197 -7.83 -12.32 -5.69
N THR A 198 -8.98 -12.63 -5.12
CA THR A 198 -9.42 -12.02 -3.86
C THR A 198 -8.55 -12.54 -2.73
N THR A 199 -8.08 -11.66 -1.86
CA THR A 199 -7.43 -12.04 -0.61
C THR A 199 -8.49 -12.18 0.46
N ASN A 200 -8.42 -13.22 1.27
CA ASN A 200 -9.23 -13.31 2.48
C ASN A 200 -8.67 -12.29 3.49
N THR A 201 -9.17 -11.05 3.44
CA THR A 201 -8.77 -9.95 4.35
C THR A 201 -9.42 -10.04 5.73
N ASN A 202 -10.26 -11.05 5.97
CA ASN A 202 -10.54 -11.50 7.32
C ASN A 202 -9.50 -12.59 7.63
N PRO A 203 -8.37 -12.29 8.28
CA PRO A 203 -7.56 -13.36 8.80
C PRO A 203 -8.48 -14.16 9.72
N LYS A 204 -8.70 -15.45 9.36
CA LYS A 204 -9.47 -16.39 10.17
C LYS A 204 -8.91 -16.44 11.59
N PHE A 205 -7.66 -15.97 11.74
CA PHE A 205 -6.88 -15.98 12.95
C PHE A 205 -6.35 -14.59 13.31
N LYS A 206 -6.38 -14.26 14.58
CA LYS A 206 -5.68 -13.12 15.17
C LYS A 206 -4.30 -13.60 15.64
N ALA A 207 -3.25 -12.85 15.32
CA ALA A 207 -1.92 -13.12 15.82
C ALA A 207 -1.68 -12.35 17.11
N ILE A 208 -1.23 -13.02 18.15
CA ILE A 208 -0.86 -12.46 19.45
C ILE A 208 0.62 -12.78 19.68
N THR A 209 1.42 -11.77 20.01
CA THR A 209 2.84 -11.94 20.31
C THR A 209 3.05 -11.81 21.81
N PHE A 210 3.59 -12.84 22.42
CA PHE A 210 4.01 -12.83 23.81
C PHE A 210 5.51 -12.54 23.88
N LEU A 211 5.90 -11.63 24.76
CA LEU A 211 7.29 -11.41 25.12
C LEU A 211 7.62 -12.30 26.31
N THR A 212 8.72 -13.03 26.26
CA THR A 212 9.16 -13.95 27.30
C THR A 212 10.52 -13.53 27.83
N SER A 213 10.84 -13.91 29.06
CA SER A 213 12.23 -13.90 29.53
C SER A 213 13.05 -14.96 28.79
N LYS A 214 14.35 -14.72 28.63
CA LYS A 214 15.26 -15.68 27.95
C LYS A 214 15.04 -17.10 28.43
N ASN A 215 14.79 -18.03 27.53
CA ASN A 215 14.62 -19.48 27.79
C ASN A 215 13.41 -19.88 28.63
N ALA A 216 12.37 -19.04 28.77
CA ALA A 216 11.16 -19.46 29.45
C ALA A 216 10.31 -20.36 28.52
N SER A 217 9.96 -21.55 28.99
CA SER A 217 8.90 -22.37 28.39
C SER A 217 7.55 -21.73 28.71
N ILE A 218 6.79 -21.33 27.68
CA ILE A 218 5.43 -20.85 27.90
C ILE A 218 4.48 -22.04 27.89
N SER A 219 3.80 -22.29 29.02
CA SER A 219 2.64 -23.15 29.08
C SER A 219 1.36 -22.28 28.95
N PHE A 220 0.54 -22.60 28.00
CA PHE A 220 -0.76 -21.93 27.86
C PHE A 220 -1.84 -22.67 28.67
N PRO A 221 -2.80 -21.96 29.29
CA PRO A 221 -3.96 -22.61 29.90
C PRO A 221 -4.62 -23.56 28.88
N GLN A 222 -5.14 -24.71 29.35
CA GLN A 222 -5.72 -25.73 28.45
C GLN A 222 -6.78 -25.17 27.49
N VAL A 223 -7.62 -24.25 27.96
CA VAL A 223 -8.66 -23.59 27.13
C VAL A 223 -8.04 -22.78 25.99
N LEU A 224 -6.90 -22.13 26.22
CA LEU A 224 -6.20 -21.36 25.18
C LEU A 224 -5.38 -22.27 24.27
N ALA A 225 -4.74 -23.30 24.83
CA ALA A 225 -3.92 -24.25 24.07
C ALA A 225 -4.73 -24.98 22.98
N GLN A 226 -5.98 -25.36 23.28
CA GLN A 226 -6.89 -26.00 22.33
C GLN A 226 -7.32 -25.09 21.17
N LYS A 227 -7.19 -23.76 21.31
CA LYS A 227 -7.59 -22.76 20.33
C LYS A 227 -6.41 -22.19 19.53
N ILE A 228 -5.19 -22.61 19.84
CA ILE A 228 -4.00 -22.21 19.08
C ILE A 228 -3.94 -23.03 17.80
N HIS A 229 -4.10 -22.36 16.65
CA HIS A 229 -3.97 -23.00 15.33
C HIS A 229 -2.52 -23.11 14.86
N ASN A 230 -1.66 -22.20 15.29
CA ASN A 230 -0.23 -22.24 14.97
C ASN A 230 0.57 -21.43 16.01
N GLN A 231 1.76 -21.92 16.29
CA GLN A 231 2.72 -21.28 17.18
C GLN A 231 4.04 -21.11 16.45
N ILE A 232 4.60 -19.90 16.45
CA ILE A 232 5.87 -19.60 15.81
C ILE A 232 6.78 -18.93 16.85
N ASN A 233 7.94 -19.51 17.10
CA ASN A 233 9.02 -18.85 17.81
C ASN A 233 9.65 -17.80 16.90
N ILE A 234 9.56 -16.52 17.28
CA ILE A 234 10.12 -15.43 16.47
C ILE A 234 11.60 -15.25 16.82
N ASN A 235 11.93 -15.34 18.09
CA ASN A 235 13.30 -15.30 18.62
C ASN A 235 13.32 -15.90 20.03
N ASN A 236 14.47 -15.90 20.70
CA ASN A 236 14.62 -16.47 22.04
C ASN A 236 13.74 -15.79 23.12
N ASN A 237 13.11 -14.67 22.83
CA ASN A 237 12.34 -13.86 23.78
C ASN A 237 10.91 -13.57 23.34
N SER A 238 10.43 -14.15 22.24
CA SER A 238 9.06 -13.90 21.79
C SER A 238 8.44 -15.08 21.03
N ILE A 239 7.19 -15.37 21.36
CA ILE A 239 6.37 -16.40 20.73
C ILE A 239 5.14 -15.72 20.12
N LYS A 240 4.83 -16.07 18.88
CA LYS A 240 3.63 -15.63 18.18
C LYS A 240 2.67 -16.79 18.03
N ILE A 241 1.45 -16.63 18.52
CA ILE A 241 0.37 -17.60 18.37
C ILE A 241 -0.71 -17.05 17.45
N TYR A 242 -1.43 -17.95 16.79
CA TYR A 242 -2.57 -17.64 15.94
C TYR A 242 -3.81 -18.31 16.50
N ILE A 243 -4.81 -17.52 16.87
CA ILE A 243 -6.11 -17.98 17.39
C ILE A 243 -7.24 -17.51 16.49
N ASP A 244 -8.37 -18.21 16.48
CA ASP A 244 -9.55 -17.78 15.73
C ASP A 244 -10.01 -16.40 16.22
N ARG A 245 -10.45 -15.56 15.29
CA ARG A 245 -10.87 -14.19 15.60
C ARG A 245 -12.11 -14.13 16.49
N ASN A 246 -12.96 -15.15 16.42
CA ASN A 246 -14.17 -15.25 17.25
C ASN A 246 -13.86 -15.65 18.69
N ASP A 247 -12.67 -16.15 18.96
CA ASP A 247 -12.23 -16.62 20.29
C ASP A 247 -11.44 -15.57 21.09
N THR A 248 -11.39 -14.31 20.63
CA THR A 248 -10.57 -13.25 21.24
C THR A 248 -11.05 -12.72 22.58
N ASN A 249 -12.22 -13.15 23.07
CA ASN A 249 -12.75 -12.76 24.38
C ASN A 249 -12.17 -13.59 25.55
N ILE A 250 -11.08 -14.35 25.33
CA ILE A 250 -10.47 -15.26 26.29
C ILE A 250 -9.12 -14.75 26.82
N ILE A 251 -8.71 -13.56 26.40
CA ILE A 251 -7.43 -12.93 26.81
C ILE A 251 -7.69 -11.62 27.50
#